data_c2e442a05eeba30f2e77091b4f84c3ed
#
_entry.id   c2e442a05eeba30f2e77091b4f84c3ed
#
_cell.length_a   1.000
_cell.length_b   1.000
_cell.length_c   1.000
_cell.angle_alpha   90.00
_cell.angle_beta   90.00
_cell.angle_gamma   90.00
#
_symmetry.space_group_name_H-M   'P 1'
#
loop_
_entity.id
_entity.type
_entity.pdbx_description
1 polymer ?
#
loop_
_entity_poly.entity_id
_entity_poly.type
_entity_poly.pdbx_seq_one_letter_code
_entity_poly.pdbx_strand_id
1 'polypeptide(L)'
;MSHNSSAISGYQKINGPADFVRDFLFRRPDVCRNDTCVRSSLFMDAHLEGWIGIPHGGVGMGAIMELLTILGNYPEREDLRNPLSADFRMGGARVRTGDEVNVKVSPTESGAEGIIIVEGNEFPYISATVGYRNNDSHRKDVFASYIPDNFSHIENNLIQLPHYRNCFVCGVERSSPGLKRGFYLLNDYRSGKLVVSTVGFEDGDKETFYLFQRNSIIHPLALLALLDETMGWAGFMASASGAVTVRIGFTVYRDVHVGEKLVVLGRGEKVRGNISSRLFYWTSGGVAVVDDEGKLEIVIAASGQYMGVADLTTQMKIELIPEEFTSRAFDLAEN
;
A
#
# COMPACT_ATOMS: atom_id res chain seq x y z
N MET A 1 19.57 21.70 30.38
CA MET A 1 20.46 20.55 30.11
C MET A 1 20.50 20.35 28.61
N SER A 2 21.60 20.70 27.98
CA SER A 2 21.79 20.65 26.52
C SER A 2 22.05 19.20 26.13
N HIS A 3 21.11 18.59 25.40
CA HIS A 3 21.37 17.30 24.77
C HIS A 3 22.34 17.52 23.61
N ASN A 4 23.60 17.15 23.83
CA ASN A 4 24.58 16.97 22.78
C ASN A 4 24.09 15.84 21.86
N SER A 5 23.60 16.19 20.67
CA SER A 5 23.48 15.24 19.57
C SER A 5 24.88 14.92 19.08
N SER A 6 25.44 13.79 19.50
CA SER A 6 26.65 13.25 18.91
C SER A 6 26.40 12.99 17.42
N ALA A 7 27.01 13.81 16.56
CA ALA A 7 27.03 13.58 15.14
C ALA A 7 27.67 12.19 14.91
N ILE A 8 26.89 11.23 14.48
CA ILE A 8 27.40 9.93 14.04
C ILE A 8 28.25 10.24 12.79
N SER A 9 29.55 10.07 12.91
CA SER A 9 30.55 10.32 11.86
C SER A 9 30.10 9.69 10.53
N GLY A 10 30.01 10.50 9.46
CA GLY A 10 29.77 10.04 8.10
C GLY A 10 28.34 10.22 7.56
N TYR A 11 27.40 10.80 8.30
CA TYR A 11 26.06 11.11 7.78
C TYR A 11 25.86 12.61 7.58
N GLN A 12 25.31 12.99 6.43
CA GLN A 12 24.85 14.36 6.17
C GLN A 12 23.31 14.43 6.34
N LYS A 13 22.86 15.45 7.07
CA LYS A 13 21.44 15.78 7.17
C LYS A 13 20.96 16.40 5.86
N ILE A 14 19.85 15.89 5.30
CA ILE A 14 19.26 16.42 4.08
C ILE A 14 18.24 17.48 4.43
N ASN A 15 18.59 18.73 4.17
CA ASN A 15 17.66 19.87 4.26
C ASN A 15 17.10 20.12 2.85
N GLY A 16 15.92 19.56 2.56
CA GLY A 16 15.16 19.84 1.33
C GLY A 16 14.02 20.82 1.57
N PRO A 17 13.38 21.36 0.52
CA PRO A 17 12.13 22.08 0.66
C PRO A 17 11.07 21.22 1.36
N ALA A 18 10.13 21.87 2.05
CA ALA A 18 9.01 21.21 2.69
C ALA A 18 8.28 20.32 1.66
N ASP A 19 8.06 19.06 2.00
CA ASP A 19 7.43 18.06 1.15
C ASP A 19 6.39 17.34 1.99
N PHE A 20 5.13 17.44 1.58
CA PHE A 20 4.02 16.90 2.36
C PHE A 20 4.21 15.43 2.71
N VAL A 21 4.62 14.58 1.75
CA VAL A 21 4.77 13.13 1.99
C VAL A 21 5.90 12.85 2.98
N ARG A 22 7.02 13.55 2.83
CA ARG A 22 8.16 13.42 3.74
C ARG A 22 7.81 13.88 5.16
N ASP A 23 7.15 15.04 5.28
CA ASP A 23 6.75 15.59 6.58
C ASP A 23 5.64 14.74 7.23
N PHE A 24 4.76 14.14 6.42
CA PHE A 24 3.74 13.20 6.87
C PHE A 24 4.32 11.91 7.44
N LEU A 25 5.32 11.33 6.76
CA LEU A 25 6.00 10.11 7.18
C LEU A 25 7.00 10.38 8.30
N PHE A 26 7.88 11.36 8.10
CA PHE A 26 9.00 11.64 8.99
C PHE A 26 8.79 13.00 9.65
N ARG A 27 8.19 13.04 10.82
CA ARG A 27 7.81 14.26 11.58
C ARG A 27 8.92 15.28 11.79
N ARG A 28 10.17 14.88 11.64
CA ARG A 28 11.35 15.75 11.60
C ARG A 28 12.24 15.26 10.48
N PRO A 29 12.87 16.16 9.75
CA PRO A 29 13.77 15.78 8.68
C PRO A 29 15.10 15.25 9.26
N ASP A 30 15.05 14.17 10.04
CA ASP A 30 16.23 13.41 10.44
C ASP A 30 16.63 12.39 9.37
N VAL A 31 16.30 12.74 8.10
CA VAL A 31 16.80 11.99 6.97
C VAL A 31 18.30 12.23 6.86
N CYS A 32 19.05 11.19 7.11
CA CYS A 32 20.51 11.20 7.06
C CYS A 32 20.98 10.34 5.91
N ARG A 33 21.94 10.86 5.13
CA ARG A 33 22.57 10.15 4.03
C ARG A 33 24.07 10.03 4.25
N ASN A 34 24.63 8.89 3.85
CA ASN A 34 26.05 8.72 3.58
C ASN A 34 26.26 8.03 2.23
N ASP A 35 27.49 7.66 1.89
CA ASP A 35 27.82 7.03 0.60
C ASP A 35 27.16 5.65 0.41
N THR A 36 26.73 5.00 1.48
CA THR A 36 26.23 3.61 1.46
C THR A 36 24.73 3.48 1.71
N CYS A 37 24.06 4.48 2.28
CA CYS A 37 22.63 4.40 2.55
C CYS A 37 21.96 5.74 2.90
N VAL A 38 20.65 5.73 2.84
CA VAL A 38 19.75 6.76 3.39
C VAL A 38 18.97 6.15 4.54
N ARG A 39 18.79 6.88 5.63
CA ARG A 39 18.01 6.43 6.80
C ARG A 39 17.18 7.55 7.42
N SER A 40 16.12 7.18 8.11
CA SER A 40 15.30 8.07 8.93
C SER A 40 14.58 7.29 10.02
N SER A 41 14.20 7.96 11.10
CA SER A 41 13.23 7.44 12.07
C SER A 41 11.81 7.69 11.58
N LEU A 42 10.93 6.70 11.76
CA LEU A 42 9.51 6.79 11.52
C LEU A 42 8.76 6.49 12.82
N PHE A 43 8.01 7.47 13.31
CA PHE A 43 7.13 7.27 14.45
C PHE A 43 5.76 6.79 13.94
N MET A 44 5.33 5.61 14.36
CA MET A 44 4.08 4.98 13.97
C MET A 44 2.90 5.61 14.71
N ASP A 45 2.55 6.83 14.34
CA ASP A 45 1.45 7.57 14.94
C ASP A 45 0.08 6.96 14.62
N ALA A 46 -0.93 7.28 15.44
CA ALA A 46 -2.32 6.85 15.21
C ALA A 46 -2.87 7.28 13.84
N HIS A 47 -2.36 8.37 13.23
CA HIS A 47 -2.77 8.77 11.88
C HIS A 47 -2.24 7.83 10.77
N LEU A 48 -1.32 6.92 11.08
CA LEU A 48 -0.80 5.90 10.15
C LEU A 48 -1.49 4.54 10.33
N GLU A 49 -2.54 4.48 11.18
CA GLU A 49 -3.24 3.25 11.52
C GLU A 49 -3.93 2.63 10.30
N GLY A 50 -3.80 1.32 10.16
CA GLY A 50 -4.58 0.53 9.20
C GLY A 50 -5.67 -0.29 9.91
N TRP A 51 -5.39 -0.73 11.13
CA TRP A 51 -6.31 -1.40 12.02
C TRP A 51 -6.00 -1.00 13.46
N ILE A 52 -6.90 -1.30 14.42
CA ILE A 52 -6.77 -0.88 15.82
C ILE A 52 -5.37 -1.14 16.37
N GLY A 53 -4.65 -0.08 16.65
CA GLY A 53 -3.29 -0.14 17.19
C GLY A 53 -2.23 -0.74 16.24
N ILE A 54 -2.55 -0.95 14.96
CA ILE A 54 -1.65 -1.53 13.96
C ILE A 54 -1.47 -0.54 12.81
N PRO A 55 -0.24 -0.07 12.53
CA PRO A 55 0.04 0.78 11.37
C PRO A 55 -0.31 0.07 10.06
N HIS A 56 -0.79 0.82 9.07
CA HIS A 56 -1.07 0.29 7.74
C HIS A 56 0.22 -0.16 7.05
N GLY A 57 0.25 -1.39 6.52
CA GLY A 57 1.45 -1.94 5.85
C GLY A 57 1.97 -1.05 4.72
N GLY A 58 1.06 -0.45 3.95
CA GLY A 58 1.37 0.50 2.89
C GLY A 58 2.16 1.73 3.35
N VAL A 59 2.02 2.16 4.60
CA VAL A 59 2.81 3.27 5.15
C VAL A 59 4.28 2.90 5.27
N GLY A 60 4.58 1.71 5.79
CA GLY A 60 5.96 1.24 5.85
C GLY A 60 6.59 1.04 4.46
N MET A 61 5.82 0.49 3.52
CA MET A 61 6.24 0.39 2.11
C MET A 61 6.52 1.79 1.52
N GLY A 62 5.62 2.74 1.74
CA GLY A 62 5.77 4.13 1.30
C GLY A 62 6.98 4.84 1.91
N ALA A 63 7.30 4.57 3.17
CA ALA A 63 8.49 5.13 3.82
C ALA A 63 9.80 4.65 3.17
N ILE A 64 9.88 3.37 2.78
CA ILE A 64 11.01 2.84 2.01
C ILE A 64 11.08 3.53 0.65
N MET A 65 9.95 3.66 -0.07
CA MET A 65 9.91 4.32 -1.37
C MET A 65 10.26 5.81 -1.28
N GLU A 66 9.89 6.50 -0.21
CA GLU A 66 10.29 7.89 0.01
C GLU A 66 11.81 8.02 0.19
N LEU A 67 12.43 7.17 1.01
CA LEU A 67 13.89 7.19 1.16
C LEU A 67 14.63 6.80 -0.13
N LEU A 68 14.01 5.97 -0.97
CA LEU A 68 14.56 5.61 -2.28
C LEU A 68 14.72 6.84 -3.17
N THR A 69 13.78 7.80 -3.14
CA THR A 69 13.88 9.04 -3.94
C THR A 69 15.08 9.91 -3.56
N ILE A 70 15.64 9.69 -2.37
CA ILE A 70 16.79 10.41 -1.83
C ILE A 70 18.09 9.64 -2.07
N LEU A 71 17.98 8.35 -2.38
CA LEU A 71 19.12 7.49 -2.63
C LEU A 71 19.77 7.86 -3.97
N GLY A 72 20.85 8.68 -3.93
CA GLY A 72 21.70 9.14 -5.03
C GLY A 72 21.11 9.08 -6.43
N ASN A 73 20.98 10.25 -7.04
CA ASN A 73 20.59 10.43 -8.43
C ASN A 73 19.29 9.70 -8.89
N TYR A 74 18.33 9.48 -7.99
CA TYR A 74 16.98 9.09 -8.42
C TYR A 74 16.27 10.31 -9.04
N PRO A 75 15.62 10.24 -10.20
CA PRO A 75 15.35 9.04 -11.02
C PRO A 75 16.39 8.75 -12.13
N GLU A 76 17.55 9.41 -12.15
CA GLU A 76 18.56 9.24 -13.23
C GLU A 76 19.23 7.86 -13.22
N ARG A 77 19.08 7.09 -12.14
CA ARG A 77 19.55 5.70 -12.05
C ARG A 77 18.71 4.80 -12.95
N GLU A 78 19.33 4.19 -13.96
CA GLU A 78 18.66 3.27 -14.87
C GLU A 78 18.07 2.03 -14.19
N ASP A 79 18.69 1.56 -13.11
CA ASP A 79 18.24 0.42 -12.30
C ASP A 79 17.03 0.73 -11.39
N LEU A 80 16.60 2.01 -11.31
CA LEU A 80 15.44 2.48 -10.57
C LEU A 80 14.36 3.15 -11.47
N ARG A 81 14.47 3.02 -12.78
CA ARG A 81 13.47 3.52 -13.74
C ARG A 81 12.30 2.55 -13.91
N ASN A 82 11.23 3.02 -14.52
CA ASN A 82 10.10 2.16 -14.92
C ASN A 82 10.48 1.28 -16.16
N PRO A 83 10.02 0.02 -16.18
CA PRO A 83 9.20 -0.65 -15.20
C PRO A 83 9.98 -0.97 -13.91
N LEU A 84 9.50 -0.44 -12.79
CA LEU A 84 10.12 -0.60 -11.48
C LEU A 84 9.38 -1.69 -10.69
N SER A 85 10.08 -2.75 -10.30
CA SER A 85 9.55 -3.77 -9.40
C SER A 85 9.96 -3.48 -7.96
N ALA A 86 9.01 -3.60 -7.03
CA ALA A 86 9.23 -3.46 -5.61
C ALA A 86 8.56 -4.65 -4.90
N ASP A 87 9.37 -5.50 -4.28
CA ASP A 87 8.92 -6.68 -3.54
C ASP A 87 9.13 -6.47 -2.05
N PHE A 88 8.05 -6.49 -1.28
CA PHE A 88 8.04 -6.29 0.18
C PHE A 88 7.72 -7.60 0.89
N ARG A 89 8.39 -7.84 2.01
CA ARG A 89 8.13 -8.93 2.94
C ARG A 89 7.95 -8.38 4.33
N MET A 90 6.82 -8.68 4.95
CA MET A 90 6.57 -8.40 6.36
C MET A 90 7.34 -9.40 7.20
N GLY A 91 8.14 -8.90 8.14
CA GLY A 91 8.99 -9.71 9.00
C GLY A 91 8.32 -10.14 10.29
N GLY A 92 9.11 -10.66 11.23
CA GLY A 92 8.62 -11.16 12.52
C GLY A 92 8.45 -10.10 13.60
N ALA A 93 9.00 -8.89 13.42
CA ALA A 93 8.85 -7.82 14.39
C ALA A 93 7.40 -7.32 14.43
N ARG A 94 6.86 -7.19 15.67
CA ARG A 94 5.55 -6.58 15.88
C ARG A 94 5.74 -5.08 16.03
N VAL A 95 4.95 -4.30 15.29
CA VAL A 95 4.91 -2.84 15.38
C VAL A 95 3.49 -2.42 15.72
N ARG A 96 3.39 -1.47 16.64
CA ARG A 96 2.13 -0.86 17.08
C ARG A 96 2.15 0.64 16.86
N THR A 97 0.98 1.25 16.87
CA THR A 97 0.89 2.71 16.99
C THR A 97 1.52 3.14 18.30
N GLY A 98 2.38 4.17 18.22
CA GLY A 98 3.22 4.64 19.33
C GLY A 98 4.67 4.18 19.28
N ASP A 99 4.99 3.17 18.47
CA ASP A 99 6.37 2.71 18.30
C ASP A 99 7.17 3.63 17.38
N GLU A 100 8.46 3.73 17.64
CA GLU A 100 9.44 4.34 16.73
C GLU A 100 10.24 3.25 16.02
N VAL A 101 10.37 3.37 14.70
CA VAL A 101 11.11 2.42 13.88
C VAL A 101 12.16 3.12 13.04
N ASN A 102 13.23 2.42 12.68
CA ASN A 102 14.28 2.92 11.82
C ASN A 102 14.09 2.39 10.40
N VAL A 103 13.94 3.30 9.44
CA VAL A 103 13.88 3.00 8.00
C VAL A 103 15.25 3.23 7.39
N LYS A 104 15.74 2.28 6.61
CA LYS A 104 17.03 2.37 5.90
C LYS A 104 16.87 1.85 4.48
N VAL A 105 17.45 2.57 3.51
CA VAL A 105 17.55 2.15 2.11
C VAL A 105 19.00 2.21 1.69
N SER A 106 19.49 1.14 1.05
CA SER A 106 20.86 1.01 0.56
C SER A 106 20.87 0.64 -0.91
N PRO A 107 21.80 1.18 -1.73
CA PRO A 107 21.94 0.77 -3.12
C PRO A 107 22.47 -0.66 -3.20
N THR A 108 22.07 -1.35 -4.27
CA THR A 108 22.63 -2.65 -4.69
C THR A 108 23.14 -2.54 -6.12
N GLU A 109 23.72 -3.60 -6.66
CA GLU A 109 24.18 -3.65 -8.05
C GLU A 109 23.02 -3.51 -9.07
N SER A 110 21.81 -3.91 -8.70
CA SER A 110 20.62 -3.96 -9.59
C SER A 110 19.42 -3.18 -9.08
N GLY A 111 19.62 -2.21 -8.17
CA GLY A 111 18.55 -1.41 -7.60
C GLY A 111 18.83 -0.95 -6.18
N ALA A 112 17.96 -1.29 -5.25
CA ALA A 112 18.10 -0.94 -3.85
C ALA A 112 17.44 -1.99 -2.94
N GLU A 113 17.92 -2.06 -1.70
CA GLU A 113 17.29 -2.78 -0.61
C GLU A 113 16.80 -1.81 0.45
N GLY A 114 15.57 -2.05 0.94
CA GLY A 114 14.95 -1.30 2.03
C GLY A 114 14.69 -2.19 3.24
N ILE A 115 14.85 -1.63 4.43
CA ILE A 115 14.55 -2.34 5.68
C ILE A 115 13.95 -1.40 6.71
N ILE A 116 12.96 -1.89 7.44
CA ILE A 116 12.42 -1.22 8.63
C ILE A 116 12.70 -2.10 9.84
N ILE A 117 13.36 -1.52 10.83
CA ILE A 117 13.83 -2.23 12.02
C ILE A 117 13.24 -1.55 13.26
N VAL A 118 12.75 -2.36 14.21
CA VAL A 118 12.45 -1.94 15.58
C VAL A 118 13.70 -2.16 16.43
N GLU A 119 14.10 -1.17 17.20
CA GLU A 119 15.27 -1.30 18.07
C GLU A 119 15.10 -2.48 19.04
N GLY A 120 16.15 -3.30 19.16
CA GLY A 120 16.14 -4.49 20.00
C GLY A 120 15.45 -5.71 19.43
N ASN A 121 14.87 -5.64 18.22
CA ASN A 121 14.34 -6.81 17.54
C ASN A 121 15.38 -7.47 16.61
N GLU A 122 15.41 -8.80 16.66
CA GLU A 122 16.28 -9.62 15.78
C GLU A 122 15.82 -9.61 14.32
N PHE A 123 14.51 -9.54 14.10
CA PHE A 123 13.90 -9.60 12.77
C PHE A 123 13.39 -8.22 12.34
N PRO A 124 13.45 -7.88 11.04
CA PRO A 124 12.87 -6.64 10.55
C PRO A 124 11.35 -6.66 10.66
N TYR A 125 10.75 -5.45 10.70
CA TYR A 125 9.32 -5.27 10.49
C TYR A 125 8.96 -5.41 9.00
N ILE A 126 9.70 -4.75 8.12
CA ILE A 126 9.57 -4.86 6.65
C ILE A 126 10.95 -4.98 6.05
N SER A 127 11.10 -5.83 5.03
CA SER A 127 12.23 -5.83 4.10
C SER A 127 11.72 -5.66 2.68
N ALA A 128 12.51 -4.98 1.83
CA ALA A 128 12.15 -4.69 0.45
C ALA A 128 13.35 -4.88 -0.49
N THR A 129 13.06 -5.32 -1.71
CA THR A 129 13.98 -5.25 -2.84
C THR A 129 13.30 -4.44 -3.93
N VAL A 130 13.98 -3.41 -4.44
CA VAL A 130 13.45 -2.50 -5.46
C VAL A 130 14.44 -2.41 -6.61
N GLY A 131 13.96 -2.53 -7.84
CA GLY A 131 14.83 -2.39 -9.01
C GLY A 131 14.12 -2.52 -10.33
N TYR A 132 14.81 -2.13 -11.40
CA TYR A 132 14.34 -2.26 -12.76
C TYR A 132 14.24 -3.74 -13.17
N ARG A 133 13.12 -4.13 -13.79
CA ARG A 133 12.94 -5.48 -14.34
C ARG A 133 12.35 -5.42 -15.72
N ASN A 134 13.17 -5.73 -16.70
CA ASN A 134 12.81 -5.65 -18.13
C ASN A 134 11.69 -6.63 -18.55
N ASN A 135 11.43 -7.72 -17.81
CA ASN A 135 10.55 -8.82 -18.21
C ASN A 135 9.56 -9.27 -17.11
N ASP A 136 9.11 -8.41 -16.23
CA ASP A 136 8.07 -8.79 -15.25
C ASP A 136 6.66 -8.63 -15.85
N SER A 137 6.40 -9.34 -16.96
CA SER A 137 5.07 -9.38 -17.57
C SER A 137 4.07 -10.20 -16.78
N HIS A 138 4.54 -11.15 -15.97
CA HIS A 138 3.66 -12.12 -15.31
C HIS A 138 2.56 -11.45 -14.46
N ARG A 139 2.89 -10.46 -13.63
CA ARG A 139 1.89 -9.74 -12.84
C ARG A 139 0.90 -9.00 -13.74
N LYS A 140 1.39 -8.38 -14.82
CA LYS A 140 0.57 -7.68 -15.82
C LYS A 140 -0.37 -8.64 -16.53
N ASP A 141 0.13 -9.78 -16.97
CA ASP A 141 -0.65 -10.78 -17.68
C ASP A 141 -1.76 -11.37 -16.81
N VAL A 142 -1.46 -11.66 -15.54
CA VAL A 142 -2.45 -12.11 -14.56
C VAL A 142 -3.52 -11.03 -14.35
N PHE A 143 -3.14 -9.79 -14.13
CA PHE A 143 -4.09 -8.69 -13.94
C PHE A 143 -4.91 -8.44 -15.20
N ALA A 144 -4.28 -8.41 -16.38
CA ALA A 144 -4.94 -8.23 -17.66
C ALA A 144 -5.97 -9.34 -17.97
N SER A 145 -5.78 -10.53 -17.42
CA SER A 145 -6.68 -11.68 -17.67
C SER A 145 -8.10 -11.50 -17.12
N TYR A 146 -8.29 -10.58 -16.16
CA TYR A 146 -9.57 -10.38 -15.51
C TYR A 146 -10.02 -8.92 -15.39
N ILE A 147 -9.18 -7.95 -15.73
CA ILE A 147 -9.60 -6.55 -15.78
C ILE A 147 -10.68 -6.39 -16.85
N PRO A 148 -11.77 -5.66 -16.58
CA PRO A 148 -12.76 -5.32 -17.61
C PRO A 148 -12.14 -4.53 -18.76
N ASP A 149 -12.66 -4.72 -19.97
CA ASP A 149 -12.18 -4.00 -21.15
C ASP A 149 -12.53 -2.50 -21.11
N ASN A 150 -13.60 -2.14 -20.37
CA ASN A 150 -14.07 -0.77 -20.24
C ASN A 150 -14.64 -0.50 -18.85
N PHE A 151 -14.44 0.73 -18.37
CA PHE A 151 -14.90 1.18 -17.06
C PHE A 151 -16.42 1.11 -16.87
N SER A 152 -17.21 1.31 -17.93
CA SER A 152 -18.66 1.19 -17.87
C SER A 152 -19.18 -0.16 -17.38
N HIS A 153 -18.38 -1.21 -17.48
CA HIS A 153 -18.71 -2.54 -16.93
C HIS A 153 -18.53 -2.61 -15.42
N ILE A 154 -17.83 -1.64 -14.83
CA ILE A 154 -17.54 -1.59 -13.38
C ILE A 154 -18.60 -0.76 -12.66
N GLU A 155 -18.91 0.44 -13.15
CA GLU A 155 -19.65 1.47 -12.39
C GLU A 155 -21.10 1.10 -12.02
N ASN A 156 -21.75 0.21 -12.77
CA ASN A 156 -23.18 -0.05 -12.62
C ASN A 156 -23.55 -1.19 -11.64
N ASN A 157 -22.57 -1.94 -11.11
CA ASN A 157 -22.84 -3.14 -10.31
C ASN A 157 -22.00 -3.21 -9.02
N LEU A 158 -21.70 -2.05 -8.43
CA LEU A 158 -20.88 -1.96 -7.26
C LEU A 158 -21.68 -2.13 -5.97
N ILE A 159 -21.25 -3.05 -5.11
CA ILE A 159 -21.78 -3.24 -3.77
C ILE A 159 -20.78 -2.64 -2.78
N GLN A 160 -21.17 -1.61 -2.04
CA GLN A 160 -20.30 -0.95 -1.08
C GLN A 160 -19.88 -1.92 0.03
N LEU A 161 -18.58 -1.90 0.37
CA LEU A 161 -17.99 -2.61 1.47
C LEU A 161 -17.87 -1.70 2.70
N PRO A 162 -17.83 -2.28 3.92
CA PRO A 162 -17.59 -1.53 5.14
C PRO A 162 -16.15 -1.02 5.19
N HIS A 163 -15.88 -0.13 6.14
CA HIS A 163 -14.55 0.41 6.38
C HIS A 163 -14.24 0.49 7.87
N TYR A 164 -12.94 0.55 8.21
CA TYR A 164 -12.52 0.87 9.57
C TYR A 164 -12.33 2.39 9.69
N ARG A 165 -12.99 3.01 10.67
CA ARG A 165 -13.09 4.47 10.84
C ARG A 165 -11.74 5.19 10.76
N ASN A 166 -10.71 4.66 11.42
CA ASN A 166 -9.41 5.31 11.53
C ASN A 166 -8.39 4.85 10.48
N CYS A 167 -8.72 3.89 9.62
CA CYS A 167 -7.80 3.37 8.61
C CYS A 167 -7.20 4.49 7.74
N PHE A 168 -5.90 4.45 7.53
CA PHE A 168 -5.19 5.39 6.66
C PHE A 168 -5.77 5.39 5.23
N VAL A 169 -6.19 4.23 4.73
CA VAL A 169 -6.71 4.07 3.38
C VAL A 169 -8.22 4.19 3.33
N CYS A 170 -8.96 3.35 4.07
CA CYS A 170 -10.41 3.27 3.94
C CYS A 170 -11.20 4.14 4.93
N GLY A 171 -10.54 4.84 5.86
CA GLY A 171 -11.20 5.67 6.86
C GLY A 171 -11.75 6.97 6.28
N VAL A 172 -12.88 6.91 5.56
CA VAL A 172 -13.49 8.07 4.88
C VAL A 172 -13.91 9.18 5.84
N GLU A 173 -14.24 8.85 7.09
CA GLU A 173 -14.68 9.79 8.11
C GLU A 173 -13.54 10.32 9.00
N ARG A 174 -12.30 9.86 8.79
CA ARG A 174 -11.19 10.26 9.67
C ARG A 174 -10.88 11.77 9.55
N SER A 175 -10.52 12.40 10.66
CA SER A 175 -10.17 13.82 10.72
C SER A 175 -8.74 14.10 10.24
N SER A 176 -7.81 13.15 10.43
CA SER A 176 -6.41 13.27 10.00
C SER A 176 -6.25 12.97 8.51
N PRO A 177 -5.18 13.46 7.86
CA PRO A 177 -4.87 13.09 6.48
C PRO A 177 -4.84 11.58 6.28
N GLY A 178 -5.35 11.13 5.14
CA GLY A 178 -5.39 9.75 4.70
C GLY A 178 -5.91 9.68 3.28
N LEU A 179 -5.97 8.49 2.69
CA LEU A 179 -6.42 8.34 1.31
C LEU A 179 -7.95 8.48 1.19
N LYS A 180 -8.69 8.11 2.24
CA LYS A 180 -10.15 8.20 2.34
C LYS A 180 -10.89 7.57 1.16
N ARG A 181 -10.54 6.32 0.84
CA ARG A 181 -11.12 5.62 -0.31
C ARG A 181 -12.20 4.62 0.10
N GLY A 182 -13.31 4.65 -0.62
CA GLY A 182 -14.33 3.62 -0.56
C GLY A 182 -13.89 2.36 -1.30
N PHE A 183 -14.39 1.22 -0.84
CA PHE A 183 -14.19 -0.07 -1.48
C PHE A 183 -15.52 -0.67 -1.85
N TYR A 184 -15.56 -1.36 -2.99
CA TYR A 184 -16.75 -1.93 -3.56
C TYR A 184 -16.47 -3.34 -4.05
N LEU A 185 -17.44 -4.23 -3.91
CA LEU A 185 -17.44 -5.52 -4.57
C LEU A 185 -18.16 -5.41 -5.90
N LEU A 186 -17.49 -5.79 -6.98
CA LEU A 186 -18.09 -6.11 -8.26
C LEU A 186 -18.33 -7.61 -8.28
N ASN A 187 -19.59 -8.00 -8.03
CA ASN A 187 -20.01 -9.39 -8.03
C ASN A 187 -20.47 -9.80 -9.43
N ASP A 188 -20.25 -11.07 -9.78
CA ASP A 188 -20.75 -11.67 -11.03
C ASP A 188 -20.07 -11.16 -12.32
N TYR A 189 -18.83 -10.72 -12.23
CA TYR A 189 -18.02 -10.53 -13.41
C TYR A 189 -17.35 -11.87 -13.81
N ARG A 190 -17.04 -12.05 -15.11
CA ARG A 190 -16.48 -13.28 -15.76
C ARG A 190 -15.39 -14.03 -14.98
N SER A 191 -14.80 -13.42 -14.00
CA SER A 191 -13.67 -13.90 -13.21
C SER A 191 -13.97 -14.04 -11.71
N GLY A 192 -15.23 -13.94 -11.28
CA GLY A 192 -15.62 -14.04 -9.88
C GLY A 192 -15.68 -12.69 -9.16
N LYS A 193 -15.40 -12.70 -7.85
CA LYS A 193 -15.49 -11.53 -6.98
C LYS A 193 -14.28 -10.60 -7.19
N LEU A 194 -14.53 -9.38 -7.69
CA LEU A 194 -13.51 -8.34 -7.79
C LEU A 194 -13.77 -7.26 -6.74
N VAL A 195 -12.74 -6.82 -6.04
CA VAL A 195 -12.80 -5.63 -5.20
C VAL A 195 -12.28 -4.44 -5.98
N VAL A 196 -13.02 -3.34 -5.91
CA VAL A 196 -12.78 -2.12 -6.68
C VAL A 196 -12.66 -0.93 -5.74
N SER A 197 -11.73 -0.04 -6.03
CA SER A 197 -11.68 1.33 -5.52
C SER A 197 -11.39 2.29 -6.67
N THR A 198 -11.88 3.53 -6.58
CA THR A 198 -11.74 4.53 -7.64
C THR A 198 -11.12 5.81 -7.11
N VAL A 199 -10.42 6.56 -7.97
CA VAL A 199 -9.86 7.89 -7.70
C VAL A 199 -10.13 8.81 -8.89
N GLY A 200 -10.52 10.05 -8.62
CA GLY A 200 -10.69 11.08 -9.65
C GLY A 200 -12.06 11.07 -10.34
N PHE A 201 -13.02 10.29 -9.86
CA PHE A 201 -14.40 10.25 -10.38
C PHE A 201 -15.37 11.18 -9.64
N GLU A 202 -15.05 11.53 -8.40
CA GLU A 202 -15.85 12.41 -7.56
C GLU A 202 -15.09 13.70 -7.22
N ASP A 203 -15.79 14.82 -7.05
CA ASP A 203 -15.16 16.10 -6.73
C ASP A 203 -14.47 16.11 -5.36
N GLY A 204 -14.95 15.31 -4.40
CA GLY A 204 -14.34 15.14 -3.08
C GLY A 204 -12.98 14.41 -3.07
N ASP A 205 -12.66 13.71 -4.15
CA ASP A 205 -11.39 12.99 -4.29
C ASP A 205 -10.16 13.90 -4.33
N LYS A 206 -10.35 15.17 -4.74
CA LYS A 206 -9.25 16.10 -5.00
C LYS A 206 -8.50 16.54 -3.76
N GLU A 207 -9.15 16.51 -2.58
CA GLU A 207 -8.56 17.16 -1.40
C GLU A 207 -7.59 16.26 -0.61
N THR A 208 -7.84 14.96 -0.48
CA THR A 208 -7.06 14.11 0.43
C THR A 208 -6.08 13.19 -0.27
N PHE A 209 -6.51 12.46 -1.30
CA PHE A 209 -5.63 11.55 -2.04
C PHE A 209 -4.49 12.29 -2.72
N TYR A 210 -4.79 13.43 -3.35
CA TYR A 210 -3.80 14.25 -4.07
C TYR A 210 -2.85 15.07 -3.18
N LEU A 211 -3.00 15.02 -1.85
CA LEU A 211 -1.95 15.49 -0.95
C LEU A 211 -0.68 14.63 -1.06
N PHE A 212 -0.85 13.34 -1.39
CA PHE A 212 0.25 12.38 -1.53
C PHE A 212 0.84 12.41 -2.94
N GLN A 213 1.41 13.53 -3.34
CA GLN A 213 2.02 13.74 -4.66
C GLN A 213 3.32 14.56 -4.55
N ARG A 214 4.15 14.48 -5.59
CA ARG A 214 5.33 15.33 -5.78
C ARG A 214 5.43 15.67 -7.25
N ASN A 215 5.56 16.97 -7.59
CA ASN A 215 5.65 17.45 -8.97
C ASN A 215 4.52 16.91 -9.88
N SER A 216 3.30 16.90 -9.37
CA SER A 216 2.10 16.36 -10.06
C SER A 216 2.15 14.85 -10.35
N ILE A 217 3.08 14.10 -9.76
CA ILE A 217 3.13 12.64 -9.80
C ILE A 217 2.62 12.11 -8.45
N ILE A 218 1.66 11.19 -8.49
CA ILE A 218 1.14 10.53 -7.28
C ILE A 218 2.27 9.72 -6.65
N HIS A 219 2.49 9.95 -5.37
CA HIS A 219 3.55 9.27 -4.65
C HIS A 219 3.25 7.78 -4.48
N PRO A 220 4.24 6.88 -4.60
CA PRO A 220 4.07 5.43 -4.40
C PRO A 220 3.36 5.05 -3.10
N LEU A 221 3.55 5.80 -1.99
CA LEU A 221 2.82 5.59 -0.74
C LEU A 221 1.31 5.44 -0.96
N ALA A 222 0.69 6.36 -1.72
CA ALA A 222 -0.75 6.35 -1.94
C ALA A 222 -1.19 5.14 -2.78
N LEU A 223 -0.48 4.89 -3.88
CA LEU A 223 -0.83 3.81 -4.82
C LEU A 223 -0.62 2.43 -4.20
N LEU A 224 0.52 2.22 -3.51
CA LEU A 224 0.84 0.93 -2.88
C LEU A 224 -0.07 0.65 -1.69
N ALA A 225 -0.37 1.66 -0.85
CA ALA A 225 -1.28 1.47 0.28
C ALA A 225 -2.71 1.18 -0.19
N LEU A 226 -3.20 1.92 -1.19
CA LEU A 226 -4.52 1.68 -1.75
C LEU A 226 -4.64 0.28 -2.37
N LEU A 227 -3.61 -0.16 -3.09
CA LEU A 227 -3.61 -1.47 -3.73
C LEU A 227 -3.46 -2.62 -2.71
N ASP A 228 -2.64 -2.45 -1.65
CA ASP A 228 -2.53 -3.42 -0.54
C ASP A 228 -3.89 -3.63 0.15
N GLU A 229 -4.61 -2.55 0.45
CA GLU A 229 -5.95 -2.61 1.05
C GLU A 229 -6.97 -3.25 0.09
N THR A 230 -6.97 -2.88 -1.20
CA THR A 230 -7.85 -3.48 -2.23
C THR A 230 -7.64 -5.00 -2.32
N MET A 231 -6.38 -5.43 -2.33
CA MET A 231 -6.02 -6.85 -2.37
C MET A 231 -6.33 -7.57 -1.06
N GLY A 232 -6.20 -6.89 0.09
CA GLY A 232 -6.63 -7.39 1.40
C GLY A 232 -8.14 -7.70 1.40
N TRP A 233 -8.96 -6.76 0.93
CA TRP A 233 -10.41 -6.97 0.77
C TRP A 233 -10.73 -8.08 -0.23
N ALA A 234 -10.00 -8.18 -1.34
CA ALA A 234 -10.19 -9.27 -2.31
C ALA A 234 -9.90 -10.65 -1.71
N GLY A 235 -8.90 -10.74 -0.86
CA GLY A 235 -8.60 -11.95 -0.09
C GLY A 235 -9.66 -12.26 0.95
N PHE A 236 -10.22 -11.24 1.63
CA PHE A 236 -11.36 -11.41 2.53
C PHE A 236 -12.57 -11.97 1.77
N MET A 237 -12.90 -11.46 0.57
CA MET A 237 -14.00 -11.97 -0.25
C MET A 237 -13.81 -13.42 -0.69
N ALA A 238 -12.58 -13.92 -0.71
CA ALA A 238 -12.26 -15.30 -1.07
C ALA A 238 -12.17 -16.24 0.15
N SER A 239 -12.03 -15.71 1.38
CA SER A 239 -11.70 -16.52 2.56
C SER A 239 -12.61 -16.27 3.77
N ALA A 240 -13.46 -15.25 3.73
CA ALA A 240 -14.26 -14.73 4.87
C ALA A 240 -13.41 -14.44 6.13
N SER A 241 -12.12 -14.10 5.94
CA SER A 241 -11.16 -13.95 7.04
C SER A 241 -10.35 -12.67 6.92
N GLY A 242 -10.33 -11.87 8.01
CA GLY A 242 -9.37 -10.78 8.17
C GLY A 242 -7.95 -11.31 8.22
N ALA A 243 -7.01 -10.55 7.65
CA ALA A 243 -5.62 -11.00 7.52
C ALA A 243 -4.62 -9.86 7.60
N VAL A 244 -3.36 -10.25 7.76
CA VAL A 244 -2.21 -9.36 7.65
C VAL A 244 -1.40 -9.73 6.41
N THR A 245 -0.79 -8.74 5.77
CA THR A 245 0.10 -8.94 4.63
C THR A 245 1.35 -9.70 5.08
N VAL A 246 1.73 -10.75 4.33
CA VAL A 246 2.98 -11.51 4.55
C VAL A 246 4.04 -11.06 3.55
N ARG A 247 3.64 -10.96 2.30
CA ARG A 247 4.48 -10.41 1.23
C ARG A 247 3.59 -9.83 0.15
N ILE A 248 4.09 -8.79 -0.50
CA ILE A 248 3.42 -8.15 -1.62
C ILE A 248 4.47 -7.63 -2.59
N GLY A 249 4.23 -7.83 -3.87
CA GLY A 249 5.11 -7.34 -4.93
C GLY A 249 4.32 -6.53 -5.94
N PHE A 250 4.94 -5.44 -6.38
CA PHE A 250 4.39 -4.49 -7.34
C PHE A 250 5.32 -4.33 -8.53
N THR A 251 4.74 -4.10 -9.71
CA THR A 251 5.47 -3.62 -10.89
C THR A 251 4.80 -2.36 -11.38
N VAL A 252 5.50 -1.24 -11.30
CA VAL A 252 5.06 0.07 -11.78
C VAL A 252 5.57 0.25 -13.20
N TYR A 253 4.68 0.39 -14.18
CA TYR A 253 5.02 0.50 -15.61
C TYR A 253 5.24 1.93 -16.06
N ARG A 254 4.54 2.89 -15.44
CA ARG A 254 4.76 4.33 -15.59
C ARG A 254 4.28 5.11 -14.36
N ASP A 255 4.68 6.34 -14.29
CA ASP A 255 4.17 7.27 -13.29
C ASP A 255 2.68 7.55 -13.51
N VAL A 256 1.99 7.85 -12.41
CA VAL A 256 0.58 8.25 -12.39
C VAL A 256 0.53 9.73 -12.03
N HIS A 257 -0.18 10.53 -12.83
CA HIS A 257 -0.26 11.96 -12.64
C HIS A 257 -1.54 12.39 -11.92
N VAL A 258 -1.44 13.51 -11.20
CA VAL A 258 -2.60 14.16 -10.58
C VAL A 258 -3.62 14.51 -11.67
N GLY A 259 -4.88 14.16 -11.43
CA GLY A 259 -5.99 14.38 -12.38
C GLY A 259 -6.29 13.20 -13.29
N GLU A 260 -5.44 12.17 -13.34
CA GLU A 260 -5.80 10.92 -14.00
C GLU A 260 -6.88 10.19 -13.20
N LYS A 261 -7.86 9.62 -13.90
CA LYS A 261 -8.90 8.77 -13.30
C LYS A 261 -8.36 7.37 -13.12
N LEU A 262 -8.41 6.84 -11.89
CA LEU A 262 -7.85 5.54 -11.58
C LEU A 262 -8.94 4.56 -11.16
N VAL A 263 -8.78 3.31 -11.62
CA VAL A 263 -9.48 2.14 -11.09
C VAL A 263 -8.44 1.22 -10.47
N VAL A 264 -8.63 0.88 -9.21
CA VAL A 264 -7.82 -0.08 -8.48
C VAL A 264 -8.63 -1.34 -8.27
N LEU A 265 -8.11 -2.47 -8.70
CA LEU A 265 -8.82 -3.74 -8.72
C LEU A 265 -7.99 -4.81 -8.00
N GLY A 266 -8.69 -5.70 -7.28
CA GLY A 266 -8.09 -6.87 -6.65
C GLY A 266 -8.97 -8.10 -6.78
N ARG A 267 -8.33 -9.28 -6.88
CA ARG A 267 -8.97 -10.59 -6.93
C ARG A 267 -8.28 -11.58 -6.00
N GLY A 268 -9.09 -12.39 -5.29
CA GLY A 268 -8.58 -13.58 -4.59
C GLY A 268 -8.25 -14.68 -5.59
N GLU A 269 -7.02 -15.22 -5.52
CA GLU A 269 -6.54 -16.26 -6.45
C GLU A 269 -6.60 -17.66 -5.85
N LYS A 270 -6.27 -17.77 -4.56
CA LYS A 270 -6.12 -19.06 -3.90
C LYS A 270 -6.24 -18.93 -2.40
N VAL A 271 -6.90 -19.88 -1.77
CA VAL A 271 -6.97 -20.02 -0.32
C VAL A 271 -6.41 -21.39 0.08
N ARG A 272 -5.61 -21.46 1.15
CA ARG A 272 -5.08 -22.70 1.74
C ARG A 272 -5.18 -22.68 3.26
N GLY A 273 -5.56 -23.81 3.82
CA GLY A 273 -5.72 -23.97 5.26
C GLY A 273 -7.07 -23.47 5.78
N ASN A 274 -7.17 -23.29 7.07
CA ASN A 274 -8.34 -22.75 7.74
C ASN A 274 -7.92 -21.85 8.90
N ILE A 275 -8.83 -21.00 9.37
CA ILE A 275 -8.56 -19.98 10.40
C ILE A 275 -8.19 -20.61 11.75
N SER A 276 -8.67 -21.81 12.07
CA SER A 276 -8.38 -22.48 13.33
C SER A 276 -6.97 -23.10 13.38
N SER A 277 -6.30 -23.27 12.24
CA SER A 277 -4.93 -23.77 12.17
C SER A 277 -3.97 -22.70 11.61
N ARG A 278 -3.92 -22.55 10.31
CA ARG A 278 -3.14 -21.55 9.61
C ARG A 278 -3.76 -21.31 8.23
N LEU A 279 -4.40 -20.18 8.05
CA LEU A 279 -5.00 -19.76 6.80
C LEU A 279 -4.02 -18.87 6.04
N PHE A 280 -3.81 -19.16 4.78
CA PHE A 280 -3.14 -18.29 3.83
C PHE A 280 -4.02 -18.07 2.61
N TYR A 281 -3.97 -16.87 2.05
CA TYR A 281 -4.54 -16.60 0.75
C TYR A 281 -3.59 -15.78 -0.12
N TRP A 282 -3.75 -15.94 -1.41
CA TRP A 282 -3.00 -15.22 -2.45
C TRP A 282 -3.99 -14.36 -3.22
N THR A 283 -3.53 -13.19 -3.59
CA THR A 283 -4.31 -12.22 -4.36
C THR A 283 -3.48 -11.66 -5.49
N SER A 284 -4.14 -11.22 -6.53
CA SER A 284 -3.59 -10.37 -7.57
C SER A 284 -4.36 -9.07 -7.64
N GLY A 285 -3.75 -8.03 -8.20
CA GLY A 285 -4.39 -6.74 -8.32
C GLY A 285 -3.60 -5.79 -9.22
N GLY A 286 -4.12 -4.60 -9.40
CA GLY A 286 -3.45 -3.56 -10.16
C GLY A 286 -4.19 -2.24 -10.13
N VAL A 287 -3.51 -1.24 -10.71
CA VAL A 287 -4.05 0.09 -10.97
C VAL A 287 -4.11 0.28 -12.48
N ALA A 288 -5.25 0.73 -12.95
CA ALA A 288 -5.43 1.15 -14.33
C ALA A 288 -5.89 2.61 -14.39
N VAL A 289 -5.39 3.34 -15.37
CA VAL A 289 -5.87 4.67 -15.74
C VAL A 289 -7.03 4.50 -16.72
N VAL A 290 -8.07 5.31 -16.52
CA VAL A 290 -9.26 5.33 -17.38
C VAL A 290 -9.15 6.52 -18.31
N ASP A 291 -9.14 6.28 -19.61
CA ASP A 291 -9.18 7.35 -20.62
C ASP A 291 -10.60 7.92 -20.82
N ASP A 292 -10.74 8.92 -21.68
CA ASP A 292 -12.02 9.57 -21.96
C ASP A 292 -13.04 8.65 -22.66
N GLU A 293 -12.59 7.55 -23.27
CA GLU A 293 -13.42 6.53 -23.92
C GLU A 293 -13.81 5.40 -22.92
N GLY A 294 -13.30 5.47 -21.68
CA GLY A 294 -13.51 4.48 -20.63
C GLY A 294 -12.59 3.26 -20.73
N LYS A 295 -11.59 3.26 -21.63
CA LYS A 295 -10.63 2.18 -21.79
C LYS A 295 -9.63 2.20 -20.64
N LEU A 296 -9.18 1.02 -20.23
CA LEU A 296 -8.29 0.84 -19.08
C LEU A 296 -6.84 0.60 -19.53
N GLU A 297 -5.91 1.47 -19.11
CA GLU A 297 -4.47 1.30 -19.26
C GLU A 297 -3.86 0.81 -17.94
N ILE A 298 -3.24 -0.37 -17.95
CA ILE A 298 -2.58 -0.92 -16.75
C ILE A 298 -1.28 -0.14 -16.49
N VAL A 299 -1.22 0.52 -15.32
CA VAL A 299 -0.06 1.30 -14.88
C VAL A 299 0.69 0.66 -13.71
N ILE A 300 0.01 -0.16 -12.90
CA ILE A 300 0.63 -0.99 -11.85
C ILE A 300 -0.03 -2.36 -11.87
N ALA A 301 0.76 -3.42 -11.69
CA ALA A 301 0.26 -4.75 -11.41
C ALA A 301 0.92 -5.30 -10.14
N ALA A 302 0.18 -6.11 -9.38
CA ALA A 302 0.62 -6.61 -8.08
C ALA A 302 0.21 -8.06 -7.82
N SER A 303 0.94 -8.70 -6.92
CA SER A 303 0.58 -10.00 -6.35
C SER A 303 0.91 -10.02 -4.86
N GLY A 304 0.05 -10.61 -4.04
CA GLY A 304 0.19 -10.61 -2.59
C GLY A 304 -0.07 -11.98 -1.97
N GLN A 305 0.50 -12.19 -0.79
CA GLN A 305 0.19 -13.30 0.10
C GLN A 305 -0.14 -12.74 1.47
N TYR A 306 -1.22 -13.23 2.03
CA TYR A 306 -1.76 -12.80 3.31
C TYR A 306 -1.94 -14.00 4.24
N MET A 307 -1.90 -13.73 5.53
CA MET A 307 -2.15 -14.72 6.58
C MET A 307 -3.39 -14.32 7.36
N GLY A 308 -4.38 -15.19 7.39
CA GLY A 308 -5.61 -15.01 8.16
C GLY A 308 -5.34 -14.96 9.67
N VAL A 309 -6.04 -14.07 10.36
CA VAL A 309 -5.92 -13.85 11.80
C VAL A 309 -7.32 -13.89 12.42
N ALA A 310 -7.56 -14.89 13.28
CA ALA A 310 -8.88 -15.13 13.89
C ALA A 310 -9.37 -13.93 14.71
N ASP A 311 -8.49 -13.37 15.55
CA ASP A 311 -8.84 -12.21 16.39
C ASP A 311 -9.19 -10.99 15.52
N LEU A 312 -8.45 -10.76 14.43
CA LEU A 312 -8.76 -9.68 13.48
C LEU A 312 -10.11 -9.91 12.82
N THR A 313 -10.40 -11.13 12.39
CA THR A 313 -11.71 -11.49 11.80
C THR A 313 -12.86 -11.22 12.78
N THR A 314 -12.68 -11.54 14.05
CA THR A 314 -13.67 -11.26 15.10
C THR A 314 -13.84 -9.76 15.31
N GLN A 315 -12.76 -9.01 15.37
CA GLN A 315 -12.80 -7.55 15.51
C GLN A 315 -13.45 -6.86 14.31
N MET A 316 -13.22 -7.33 13.09
CA MET A 316 -13.87 -6.79 11.88
C MET A 316 -15.39 -6.81 11.97
N LYS A 317 -16.00 -7.84 12.60
CA LYS A 317 -17.46 -7.93 12.79
C LYS A 317 -18.02 -6.83 13.70
N ILE A 318 -17.17 -6.23 14.55
CA ILE A 318 -17.58 -5.26 15.58
C ILE A 318 -17.20 -3.83 15.17
N GLU A 319 -16.03 -3.65 14.57
CA GLU A 319 -15.38 -2.36 14.39
C GLU A 319 -15.54 -1.76 13.00
N LEU A 320 -15.99 -2.57 12.04
CA LEU A 320 -16.28 -2.07 10.69
C LEU A 320 -17.63 -1.35 10.65
N ILE A 321 -17.71 -0.29 9.86
CA ILE A 321 -18.88 0.57 9.71
C ILE A 321 -19.21 0.82 8.22
N PRO A 322 -20.48 1.01 7.84
CA PRO A 322 -21.69 0.77 8.64
C PRO A 322 -21.92 -0.72 8.93
N GLU A 323 -22.64 -1.03 10.02
CA GLU A 323 -22.90 -2.41 10.46
C GLU A 323 -23.63 -3.26 9.40
N GLU A 324 -24.61 -2.68 8.69
CA GLU A 324 -25.31 -3.35 7.60
C GLU A 324 -24.40 -3.75 6.44
N PHE A 325 -23.37 -2.97 6.15
CA PHE A 325 -22.37 -3.32 5.13
C PHE A 325 -21.40 -4.39 5.65
N THR A 326 -21.10 -4.37 6.94
CA THR A 326 -20.28 -5.40 7.59
C THR A 326 -20.94 -6.76 7.49
N SER A 327 -22.19 -6.88 7.93
CA SER A 327 -22.96 -8.13 7.85
C SER A 327 -23.03 -8.65 6.41
N ARG A 328 -23.40 -7.78 5.47
CA ARG A 328 -23.47 -8.13 4.05
C ARG A 328 -22.12 -8.58 3.47
N ALA A 329 -21.01 -7.94 3.87
CA ALA A 329 -19.68 -8.32 3.38
C ALA A 329 -19.28 -9.73 3.82
N PHE A 330 -19.59 -10.12 5.07
CA PHE A 330 -19.38 -11.49 5.54
C PHE A 330 -20.27 -12.49 4.80
N ASP A 331 -21.56 -12.20 4.60
CA ASP A 331 -22.47 -13.04 3.83
C ASP A 331 -21.97 -13.24 2.39
N LEU A 332 -21.49 -12.18 1.75
CA LEU A 332 -20.94 -12.22 0.39
C LEU A 332 -19.61 -12.98 0.31
N ALA A 333 -18.83 -12.98 1.37
CA ALA A 333 -17.55 -13.70 1.41
C ALA A 333 -17.77 -15.21 1.64
N GLU A 334 -18.79 -15.61 2.40
CA GLU A 334 -19.11 -17.00 2.71
C GLU A 334 -19.87 -17.71 1.56
N ASN A 335 -20.56 -16.98 0.70
CA ASN A 335 -21.27 -17.49 -0.48
C ASN A 335 -20.49 -17.27 -1.78
#